data_f2bace2ffbc5fde53447e2b98c7c8531
#
_entry.id   f2bace2ffbc5fde53447e2b98c7c8531
#
_cell.length_a   1.000
_cell.length_b   1.000
_cell.length_c   1.000
_cell.angle_alpha   90.00
_cell.angle_beta   90.00
_cell.angle_gamma   90.00
#
_symmetry.space_group_name_H-M   'P 1'
#
loop_
_entity.id
_entity.type
_entity.pdbx_description
1 polymer ?
#
loop_
_entity_poly.entity_id
_entity_poly.type
_entity_poly.pdbx_seq_one_letter_code
_entity_poly.pdbx_strand_id
1 'polypeptide(L)'
;MIKVEKKFILNEQDKERLTKNADFLNERVFTDIYYDTEFFSLTSNDKWLRSREGRFELKLPLHEGVDRLADQYDELEDEQKIREALNLPSSGNFADDLAKVGYSPFCTCKTTRRKYKKEPFIIDLDTVDFQDFIYSIGEIELMVNDKSEVESAIEKIMDFAKSQNLTIAPVRGKVIEYLKRTKPNHYQALVQAGVVRDF
;
A
#
# COMPACT_ATOMS: atom_id res chain seq x y z
N MET A 1 6.59 15.47 -0.81
CA MET A 1 5.11 15.34 -0.73
C MET A 1 4.78 14.06 0.00
N ILE A 2 3.76 14.08 0.85
CA ILE A 2 3.32 12.93 1.65
C ILE A 2 1.98 12.47 1.09
N LYS A 3 1.84 11.16 0.85
CA LYS A 3 0.58 10.55 0.46
C LYS A 3 -0.17 10.10 1.71
N VAL A 4 -1.38 10.61 1.86
CA VAL A 4 -2.34 10.18 2.89
C VAL A 4 -3.40 9.36 2.19
N GLU A 5 -3.58 8.09 2.58
CA GLU A 5 -4.52 7.18 1.93
C GLU A 5 -5.40 6.43 2.94
N LYS A 6 -6.65 6.23 2.58
CA LYS A 6 -7.59 5.37 3.32
C LYS A 6 -8.16 4.31 2.41
N LYS A 7 -8.17 3.08 2.90
CA LYS A 7 -8.65 1.90 2.18
C LYS A 7 -10.08 1.56 2.56
N PHE A 8 -10.84 1.06 1.59
CA PHE A 8 -12.25 0.68 1.72
C PHE A 8 -12.53 -0.64 0.98
N ILE A 9 -13.36 -1.48 1.57
CA ILE A 9 -14.01 -2.56 0.83
C ILE A 9 -15.27 -1.96 0.21
N LEU A 10 -15.38 -2.04 -1.11
CA LEU A 10 -16.42 -1.37 -1.89
C LEU A 10 -17.28 -2.41 -2.61
N ASN A 11 -18.59 -2.29 -2.48
CA ASN A 11 -19.53 -2.96 -3.37
C ASN A 11 -19.72 -2.14 -4.67
N GLU A 12 -20.48 -2.66 -5.63
CA GLU A 12 -20.66 -1.97 -6.92
C GLU A 12 -21.37 -0.61 -6.77
N GLN A 13 -22.33 -0.49 -5.86
CA GLN A 13 -23.01 0.77 -5.61
C GLN A 13 -22.06 1.82 -4.98
N ASP A 14 -21.13 1.39 -4.13
CA ASP A 14 -20.09 2.27 -3.57
C ASP A 14 -19.17 2.79 -4.68
N LYS A 15 -18.74 1.90 -5.58
CA LYS A 15 -17.90 2.27 -6.74
C LYS A 15 -18.63 3.26 -7.64
N GLU A 16 -19.90 3.02 -7.95
CA GLU A 16 -20.73 3.94 -8.75
C GLU A 16 -20.83 5.33 -8.10
N ARG A 17 -21.09 5.40 -6.79
CA ARG A 17 -21.17 6.69 -6.07
C ARG A 17 -19.83 7.43 -6.07
N LEU A 18 -18.73 6.72 -5.81
CA LEU A 18 -17.40 7.31 -5.81
C LEU A 18 -17.02 7.87 -7.18
N THR A 19 -17.32 7.13 -8.25
CA THR A 19 -16.91 7.49 -9.61
C THR A 19 -17.91 8.42 -10.32
N LYS A 20 -19.11 8.59 -9.77
CA LYS A 20 -20.10 9.53 -10.32
C LYS A 20 -19.55 10.96 -10.31
N ASN A 21 -19.51 11.59 -11.47
CA ASN A 21 -18.93 12.91 -11.70
C ASN A 21 -17.44 13.03 -11.31
N ALA A 22 -16.71 11.90 -11.35
CA ALA A 22 -15.26 11.89 -11.26
C ALA A 22 -14.64 11.78 -12.65
N ASP A 23 -13.49 12.40 -12.85
CA ASP A 23 -12.73 12.29 -14.09
C ASP A 23 -12.00 10.95 -14.12
N PHE A 24 -12.31 10.10 -15.09
CA PHE A 24 -11.53 8.89 -15.33
C PHE A 24 -10.16 9.27 -15.88
N LEU A 25 -9.10 8.89 -15.19
CA LEU A 25 -7.73 9.22 -15.58
C LEU A 25 -7.12 8.12 -16.46
N ASN A 26 -7.14 6.90 -15.96
CA ASN A 26 -6.60 5.74 -16.69
C ASN A 26 -7.02 4.42 -16.07
N GLU A 27 -6.80 3.34 -16.84
CA GLU A 27 -6.74 1.96 -16.35
C GLU A 27 -5.35 1.42 -16.62
N ARG A 28 -4.73 0.79 -15.62
CA ARG A 28 -3.42 0.17 -15.74
C ARG A 28 -3.44 -1.24 -15.16
N VAL A 29 -2.70 -2.11 -15.82
CA VAL A 29 -2.40 -3.45 -15.32
C VAL A 29 -0.91 -3.50 -15.04
N PHE A 30 -0.53 -3.93 -13.84
CA PHE A 30 0.86 -4.05 -13.43
C PHE A 30 1.06 -5.22 -12.47
N THR A 31 2.29 -5.71 -12.41
CA THR A 31 2.68 -6.77 -11.49
C THR A 31 3.59 -6.21 -10.41
N ASP A 32 3.20 -6.44 -9.15
CA ASP A 32 4.03 -6.15 -7.98
C ASP A 32 4.64 -7.45 -7.46
N ILE A 33 5.94 -7.41 -7.15
CA ILE A 33 6.66 -8.45 -6.43
C ILE A 33 7.18 -7.83 -5.13
N TYR A 34 6.79 -8.38 -3.99
CA TYR A 34 7.20 -7.89 -2.67
C TYR A 34 8.32 -8.75 -2.09
N TYR A 35 9.28 -8.09 -1.43
CA TYR A 35 10.50 -8.69 -0.92
C TYR A 35 10.64 -8.47 0.59
N ASP A 36 11.14 -9.49 1.27
CA ASP A 36 11.56 -9.41 2.67
C ASP A 36 12.64 -10.48 2.94
N THR A 37 13.22 -10.47 4.13
CA THR A 37 14.06 -11.54 4.63
C THR A 37 13.20 -12.70 5.19
N GLU A 38 13.81 -13.86 5.44
CA GLU A 38 13.15 -14.99 6.11
C GLU A 38 12.64 -14.65 7.52
N PHE A 39 13.21 -13.61 8.17
CA PHE A 39 12.83 -13.12 9.49
C PHE A 39 11.85 -11.94 9.43
N PHE A 40 11.33 -11.59 8.26
CA PHE A 40 10.36 -10.51 8.05
C PHE A 40 10.87 -9.14 8.51
N SER A 41 12.17 -8.87 8.32
CA SER A 41 12.85 -7.70 8.89
C SER A 41 12.34 -6.36 8.38
N LEU A 42 11.77 -6.30 7.18
CA LEU A 42 11.16 -5.09 6.64
C LEU A 42 9.71 -4.97 7.10
N THR A 43 8.89 -5.96 6.81
CA THR A 43 7.45 -5.89 7.03
C THR A 43 7.09 -5.82 8.51
N SER A 44 7.87 -6.43 9.41
CA SER A 44 7.72 -6.27 10.87
C SER A 44 8.05 -4.86 11.38
N ASN A 45 8.66 -4.01 10.56
CA ASN A 45 8.88 -2.60 10.82
C ASN A 45 8.04 -1.69 9.91
N ASP A 46 6.94 -2.22 9.36
CA ASP A 46 6.02 -1.53 8.44
C ASP A 46 6.71 -0.95 7.20
N LYS A 47 7.84 -1.54 6.80
CA LYS A 47 8.59 -1.18 5.58
C LYS A 47 8.21 -2.12 4.46
N TRP A 48 7.91 -1.59 3.28
CA TRP A 48 7.40 -2.38 2.17
C TRP A 48 8.26 -2.17 0.93
N LEU A 49 9.13 -3.15 0.65
CA LEU A 49 9.93 -3.18 -0.57
C LEU A 49 9.20 -3.97 -1.65
N ARG A 50 9.01 -3.35 -2.82
CA ARG A 50 8.45 -4.01 -3.99
C ARG A 50 9.22 -3.69 -5.26
N SER A 51 9.13 -4.59 -6.23
CA SER A 51 9.41 -4.29 -7.64
C SER A 51 8.08 -4.21 -8.38
N ARG A 52 7.84 -3.10 -9.09
CA ARG A 52 6.73 -2.92 -10.01
C ARG A 52 7.27 -2.78 -11.42
N GLU A 53 6.95 -3.74 -12.29
CA GLU A 53 7.46 -3.76 -13.68
C GLU A 53 8.98 -3.55 -13.76
N GLY A 54 9.73 -4.16 -12.82
CA GLY A 54 11.19 -4.06 -12.74
C GLY A 54 11.74 -2.82 -12.05
N ARG A 55 10.90 -1.88 -11.61
CA ARG A 55 11.31 -0.71 -10.81
C ARG A 55 11.08 -0.97 -9.34
N PHE A 56 12.10 -0.74 -8.54
CA PHE A 56 12.00 -0.92 -7.09
C PHE A 56 11.42 0.34 -6.42
N GLU A 57 10.60 0.11 -5.41
CA GLU A 57 9.96 1.13 -4.58
C GLU A 57 10.01 0.66 -3.13
N LEU A 58 10.37 1.56 -2.22
CA LEU A 58 10.37 1.30 -0.77
C LEU A 58 9.46 2.30 -0.07
N LYS A 59 8.44 1.78 0.63
CA LYS A 59 7.59 2.57 1.51
C LYS A 59 8.15 2.55 2.91
N LEU A 60 8.33 3.73 3.49
CA LEU A 60 8.76 3.94 4.87
C LEU A 60 7.62 4.58 5.67
N PRO A 61 7.22 4.03 6.84
CA PRO A 61 6.12 4.56 7.61
C PRO A 61 6.44 5.94 8.19
N LEU A 62 5.47 6.86 8.11
CA LEU A 62 5.51 8.16 8.77
C LEU A 62 4.56 8.23 9.98
N HIS A 63 3.82 7.16 10.24
CA HIS A 63 2.90 6.96 11.35
C HIS A 63 3.48 5.94 12.34
N GLU A 64 2.94 5.93 13.56
CA GLU A 64 3.27 4.96 14.58
C GLU A 64 2.06 4.09 14.92
N GLY A 65 2.30 2.81 15.17
CA GLY A 65 1.29 1.85 15.62
C GLY A 65 0.17 1.55 14.63
N VAL A 66 -0.79 0.76 15.09
CA VAL A 66 -1.93 0.26 14.26
C VAL A 66 -3.19 1.10 14.40
N ASP A 67 -3.25 2.00 15.39
CA ASP A 67 -4.41 2.82 15.72
C ASP A 67 -4.45 4.11 14.89
N ARG A 68 -4.47 3.95 13.58
CA ARG A 68 -4.49 5.06 12.64
C ARG A 68 -5.73 5.01 11.74
N LEU A 69 -6.25 6.18 11.40
CA LEU A 69 -7.42 6.32 10.51
C LEU A 69 -7.03 6.20 9.03
N ALA A 70 -5.79 6.57 8.69
CA ALA A 70 -5.24 6.52 7.34
C ALA A 70 -3.76 6.15 7.38
N ASP A 71 -3.27 5.52 6.31
CA ASP A 71 -1.86 5.19 6.13
C ASP A 71 -1.08 6.39 5.61
N GLN A 72 0.16 6.53 6.08
CA GLN A 72 1.08 7.61 5.73
C GLN A 72 2.45 7.03 5.47
N TYR A 73 2.96 7.19 4.25
CA TYR A 73 4.26 6.68 3.86
C TYR A 73 5.08 7.73 3.12
N ASP A 74 6.38 7.69 3.35
CA ASP A 74 7.37 8.23 2.42
C ASP A 74 7.70 7.14 1.39
N GLU A 75 7.55 7.45 0.11
CA GLU A 75 7.76 6.50 -0.98
C GLU A 75 9.06 6.83 -1.70
N LEU A 76 10.08 5.96 -1.52
CA LEU A 76 11.36 6.07 -2.20
C LEU A 76 11.29 5.27 -3.52
N GLU A 77 11.54 5.96 -4.65
CA GLU A 77 11.60 5.35 -5.98
C GLU A 77 13.01 5.43 -6.59
N ASP A 78 13.90 6.22 -5.97
CA ASP A 78 15.29 6.33 -6.36
C ASP A 78 16.11 5.16 -5.82
N GLU A 79 16.74 4.39 -6.71
CA GLU A 79 17.49 3.19 -6.35
C GLU A 79 18.60 3.47 -5.33
N GLN A 80 19.32 4.61 -5.48
CA GLN A 80 20.40 4.95 -4.56
C GLN A 80 19.87 5.23 -3.14
N LYS A 81 18.75 5.93 -3.03
CA LYS A 81 18.08 6.18 -1.73
C LYS A 81 17.58 4.89 -1.10
N ILE A 82 17.05 3.95 -1.90
CA ILE A 82 16.62 2.64 -1.40
C ILE A 82 17.84 1.85 -0.90
N ARG A 83 18.97 1.87 -1.63
CA ARG A 83 20.23 1.24 -1.19
C ARG A 83 20.70 1.79 0.15
N GLU A 84 20.70 3.10 0.31
CA GLU A 84 21.07 3.77 1.56
C GLU A 84 20.12 3.38 2.70
N ALA A 85 18.81 3.42 2.48
CA ALA A 85 17.81 3.08 3.49
C ALA A 85 17.86 1.61 3.95
N LEU A 86 18.33 0.71 3.08
CA LEU A 86 18.45 -0.73 3.36
C LEU A 86 19.89 -1.17 3.66
N ASN A 87 20.86 -0.24 3.66
CA ASN A 87 22.30 -0.52 3.81
C ASN A 87 22.81 -1.58 2.82
N LEU A 88 22.37 -1.48 1.55
CA LEU A 88 22.75 -2.44 0.52
C LEU A 88 24.16 -2.15 -0.02
N PRO A 89 24.94 -3.18 -0.37
CA PRO A 89 26.18 -2.97 -1.09
C PRO A 89 25.91 -2.38 -2.49
N SER A 90 26.82 -1.55 -2.97
CA SER A 90 26.79 -1.02 -4.34
C SER A 90 27.70 -1.84 -5.25
N SER A 91 27.46 -3.15 -5.36
CA SER A 91 28.37 -4.06 -6.03
C SER A 91 27.90 -4.52 -7.42
N GLY A 92 26.70 -4.11 -7.87
CA GLY A 92 26.18 -4.55 -9.16
C GLY A 92 24.69 -4.27 -9.35
N ASN A 93 24.00 -5.25 -9.91
CA ASN A 93 22.57 -5.17 -10.12
C ASN A 93 21.82 -5.15 -8.77
N PHE A 94 20.79 -4.31 -8.67
CA PHE A 94 20.03 -4.11 -7.44
C PHE A 94 19.40 -5.40 -6.90
N ALA A 95 18.81 -6.22 -7.78
CA ALA A 95 18.19 -7.48 -7.38
C ALA A 95 19.21 -8.48 -6.83
N ASP A 96 20.41 -8.53 -7.42
CA ASP A 96 21.50 -9.39 -6.94
C ASP A 96 22.00 -8.94 -5.57
N ASP A 97 22.10 -7.62 -5.35
CA ASP A 97 22.52 -7.08 -4.08
C ASP A 97 21.48 -7.30 -2.97
N LEU A 98 20.17 -7.22 -3.30
CA LEU A 98 19.10 -7.64 -2.41
C LEU A 98 19.23 -9.10 -1.98
N ALA A 99 19.43 -10.00 -2.96
CA ALA A 99 19.58 -11.43 -2.69
C ALA A 99 20.79 -11.74 -1.81
N LYS A 100 21.93 -11.05 -2.01
CA LYS A 100 23.16 -11.23 -1.19
C LYS A 100 22.95 -10.93 0.29
N VAL A 101 22.05 -9.98 0.61
CA VAL A 101 21.72 -9.64 2.00
C VAL A 101 20.46 -10.33 2.53
N GLY A 102 19.95 -11.33 1.79
CA GLY A 102 18.88 -12.23 2.23
C GLY A 102 17.46 -11.78 1.90
N TYR A 103 17.27 -10.72 1.10
CA TYR A 103 15.94 -10.36 0.62
C TYR A 103 15.50 -11.30 -0.52
N SER A 104 14.31 -11.85 -0.39
CA SER A 104 13.70 -12.73 -1.38
C SER A 104 12.23 -12.39 -1.63
N PRO A 105 11.69 -12.75 -2.80
CA PRO A 105 10.28 -12.55 -3.09
C PRO A 105 9.39 -13.39 -2.15
N PHE A 106 8.36 -12.77 -1.57
CA PHE A 106 7.38 -13.49 -0.76
C PHE A 106 5.94 -13.39 -1.25
N CYS A 107 5.62 -12.37 -2.05
CA CYS A 107 4.29 -12.15 -2.60
C CYS A 107 4.41 -11.60 -4.02
N THR A 108 3.70 -12.20 -4.97
CA THR A 108 3.53 -11.68 -6.33
C THR A 108 2.05 -11.47 -6.59
N CYS A 109 1.66 -10.32 -7.11
CA CYS A 109 0.29 -10.05 -7.46
C CYS A 109 0.17 -9.18 -8.71
N LYS A 110 -0.85 -9.47 -9.52
CA LYS A 110 -1.22 -8.67 -10.68
C LYS A 110 -2.40 -7.78 -10.33
N THR A 111 -2.26 -6.48 -10.49
CA THR A 111 -3.29 -5.50 -10.15
C THR A 111 -3.82 -4.85 -11.42
N THR A 112 -5.15 -4.85 -11.59
CA THR A 112 -5.85 -3.96 -12.50
C THR A 112 -6.36 -2.78 -11.70
N ARG A 113 -5.84 -1.58 -11.95
CA ARG A 113 -6.18 -0.33 -11.26
C ARG A 113 -6.92 0.59 -12.21
N ARG A 114 -8.11 1.03 -11.78
CA ARG A 114 -8.82 2.15 -12.39
C ARG A 114 -8.63 3.37 -11.51
N LYS A 115 -8.07 4.42 -12.08
CA LYS A 115 -7.77 5.66 -11.38
C LYS A 115 -8.74 6.76 -11.81
N TYR A 116 -9.30 7.45 -10.82
CA TYR A 116 -10.22 8.57 -11.01
C TYR A 116 -9.74 9.78 -10.21
N LYS A 117 -10.13 10.97 -10.67
CA LYS A 117 -9.93 12.22 -9.95
C LYS A 117 -11.27 12.82 -9.59
N LYS A 118 -11.45 13.14 -8.33
CA LYS A 118 -12.62 13.87 -7.81
C LYS A 118 -12.12 14.89 -6.81
N GLU A 119 -11.83 16.07 -7.31
CA GLU A 119 -11.10 17.11 -6.58
C GLU A 119 -11.52 17.26 -5.12
N PRO A 120 -10.57 17.30 -4.17
CA PRO A 120 -9.12 17.24 -4.38
C PRO A 120 -8.54 15.81 -4.33
N PHE A 121 -9.38 14.77 -4.38
CA PHE A 121 -9.02 13.37 -4.13
C PHE A 121 -8.64 12.63 -5.40
N ILE A 122 -7.74 11.67 -5.24
CA ILE A 122 -7.54 10.58 -6.18
C ILE A 122 -8.23 9.34 -5.62
N ILE A 123 -8.93 8.61 -6.49
CA ILE A 123 -9.64 7.38 -6.16
C ILE A 123 -9.04 6.27 -6.99
N ASP A 124 -8.48 5.26 -6.33
CA ASP A 124 -7.99 4.05 -6.97
C ASP A 124 -8.93 2.88 -6.68
N LEU A 125 -9.39 2.23 -7.74
CA LEU A 125 -10.18 1.00 -7.65
C LEU A 125 -9.32 -0.16 -8.16
N ASP A 126 -8.87 -1.00 -7.24
CA ASP A 126 -7.98 -2.13 -7.52
C ASP A 126 -8.72 -3.45 -7.53
N THR A 127 -8.46 -4.23 -8.57
CA THR A 127 -8.73 -5.68 -8.59
C THR A 127 -7.39 -6.38 -8.64
N VAL A 128 -7.08 -7.12 -7.59
CA VAL A 128 -5.78 -7.77 -7.38
C VAL A 128 -5.93 -9.27 -7.53
N ASP A 129 -5.20 -9.83 -8.47
CA ASP A 129 -5.12 -11.27 -8.74
C ASP A 129 -3.84 -11.83 -8.09
N PHE A 130 -4.02 -12.75 -7.16
CA PHE A 130 -2.95 -13.50 -6.48
C PHE A 130 -2.81 -14.94 -7.04
N GLN A 131 -3.45 -15.24 -8.18
CA GLN A 131 -3.61 -16.56 -8.79
C GLN A 131 -4.61 -17.47 -8.04
N ASP A 132 -4.45 -17.66 -6.74
CA ASP A 132 -5.32 -18.51 -5.91
C ASP A 132 -6.64 -17.81 -5.54
N PHE A 133 -6.65 -16.47 -5.50
CA PHE A 133 -7.84 -15.68 -5.20
C PHE A 133 -7.73 -14.25 -5.75
N ILE A 134 -8.88 -13.61 -5.88
CA ILE A 134 -8.99 -12.20 -6.25
C ILE A 134 -9.38 -11.38 -5.02
N TYR A 135 -8.76 -10.21 -4.88
CA TYR A 135 -9.08 -9.24 -3.84
C TYR A 135 -9.36 -7.87 -4.46
N SER A 136 -10.52 -7.28 -4.12
CA SER A 136 -10.90 -5.95 -4.60
C SER A 136 -10.84 -4.96 -3.45
N ILE A 137 -10.23 -3.79 -3.70
CA ILE A 137 -10.04 -2.75 -2.70
C ILE A 137 -10.12 -1.38 -3.37
N GLY A 138 -10.74 -0.40 -2.69
CA GLY A 138 -10.70 0.98 -3.09
C GLY A 138 -9.79 1.78 -2.17
N GLU A 139 -9.13 2.79 -2.71
CA GLU A 139 -8.30 3.74 -1.97
C GLU A 139 -8.77 5.16 -2.29
N ILE A 140 -8.86 6.02 -1.27
CA ILE A 140 -9.05 7.47 -1.43
C ILE A 140 -7.75 8.10 -0.95
N GLU A 141 -7.10 8.86 -1.83
CA GLU A 141 -5.80 9.45 -1.61
C GLU A 141 -5.87 10.98 -1.64
N LEU A 142 -5.08 11.63 -0.79
CA LEU A 142 -4.83 13.07 -0.82
C LEU A 142 -3.34 13.32 -0.63
N MET A 143 -2.76 14.13 -1.52
CA MET A 143 -1.35 14.53 -1.42
C MET A 143 -1.23 15.82 -0.62
N VAL A 144 -0.27 15.85 0.31
CA VAL A 144 0.06 17.03 1.12
C VAL A 144 1.56 17.37 1.02
N ASN A 145 1.91 18.63 1.30
CA ASN A 145 3.30 19.08 1.14
C ASN A 145 4.16 18.75 2.37
N ASP A 146 3.58 18.85 3.55
CA ASP A 146 4.30 18.60 4.81
C ASP A 146 3.44 17.88 5.86
N LYS A 147 4.08 17.53 6.98
CA LYS A 147 3.44 16.77 8.07
C LYS A 147 2.33 17.52 8.78
N SER A 148 2.35 18.86 8.80
CA SER A 148 1.32 19.66 9.49
C SER A 148 -0.04 19.58 8.82
N GLU A 149 -0.07 19.21 7.52
CA GLU A 149 -1.30 19.09 6.74
C GLU A 149 -1.95 17.68 6.84
N VAL A 150 -1.25 16.69 7.39
CA VAL A 150 -1.67 15.28 7.38
C VAL A 150 -3.00 15.08 8.14
N GLU A 151 -3.14 15.66 9.33
CA GLU A 151 -4.36 15.52 10.13
C GLU A 151 -5.58 16.09 9.39
N SER A 152 -5.45 17.28 8.80
CA SER A 152 -6.49 17.89 7.97
C SER A 152 -6.81 17.05 6.72
N ALA A 153 -5.81 16.41 6.14
CA ALA A 153 -6.02 15.52 4.99
C ALA A 153 -6.82 14.26 5.39
N ILE A 154 -6.52 13.67 6.55
CA ILE A 154 -7.28 12.54 7.10
C ILE A 154 -8.74 12.93 7.31
N GLU A 155 -9.01 14.07 7.96
CA GLU A 155 -10.36 14.56 8.17
C GLU A 155 -11.12 14.74 6.85
N LYS A 156 -10.50 15.37 5.86
CA LYS A 156 -11.09 15.57 4.53
C LYS A 156 -11.44 14.24 3.85
N ILE A 157 -10.53 13.25 3.91
CA ILE A 157 -10.79 11.90 3.36
C ILE A 157 -11.99 11.26 4.08
N MET A 158 -12.02 11.35 5.41
CA MET A 158 -13.10 10.75 6.20
C MET A 158 -14.45 11.41 5.95
N ASP A 159 -14.49 12.71 5.83
CA ASP A 159 -15.73 13.45 5.54
C ASP A 159 -16.20 13.19 4.11
N PHE A 160 -15.29 13.13 3.16
CA PHE A 160 -15.61 12.70 1.80
C PHE A 160 -16.18 11.29 1.79
N ALA A 161 -15.55 10.32 2.47
CA ALA A 161 -16.04 8.95 2.56
C ALA A 161 -17.45 8.88 3.17
N LYS A 162 -17.72 9.61 4.24
CA LYS A 162 -19.06 9.75 4.85
C LYS A 162 -20.08 10.32 3.85
N SER A 163 -19.71 11.38 3.13
CA SER A 163 -20.58 12.01 2.11
C SER A 163 -20.95 11.06 0.97
N GLN A 164 -20.11 10.07 0.70
CA GLN A 164 -20.36 8.99 -0.28
C GLN A 164 -21.06 7.77 0.37
N ASN A 165 -21.46 7.85 1.64
CA ASN A 165 -22.05 6.74 2.41
C ASN A 165 -21.17 5.47 2.43
N LEU A 166 -19.84 5.62 2.50
CA LEU A 166 -18.94 4.47 2.59
C LEU A 166 -18.90 3.93 4.02
N THR A 167 -18.78 2.61 4.14
CA THR A 167 -18.54 1.96 5.43
C THR A 167 -17.12 2.24 5.90
N ILE A 168 -17.00 2.88 7.05
CA ILE A 168 -15.70 3.16 7.69
C ILE A 168 -15.39 2.02 8.63
N ALA A 169 -14.53 1.12 8.18
CA ALA A 169 -14.06 -0.03 8.95
C ALA A 169 -12.54 -0.21 8.74
N PRO A 170 -11.86 -0.95 9.61
CA PRO A 170 -10.51 -1.42 9.34
C PRO A 170 -10.51 -2.29 8.07
N VAL A 171 -9.57 -2.02 7.17
CA VAL A 171 -9.41 -2.75 5.91
C VAL A 171 -7.96 -3.17 5.77
N ARG A 172 -7.74 -4.46 5.53
CA ARG A 172 -6.39 -4.95 5.22
C ARG A 172 -5.98 -4.51 3.83
N GLY A 173 -4.76 -3.97 3.72
CA GLY A 173 -4.12 -3.75 2.42
C GLY A 173 -3.91 -5.10 1.69
N LYS A 174 -3.75 -5.05 0.37
CA LYS A 174 -3.68 -6.25 -0.48
C LYS A 174 -2.63 -7.29 -0.02
N VAL A 175 -1.43 -6.84 0.36
CA VAL A 175 -0.37 -7.75 0.82
C VAL A 175 -0.71 -8.37 2.18
N ILE A 176 -1.29 -7.59 3.09
CA ILE A 176 -1.73 -8.09 4.40
C ILE A 176 -2.82 -9.16 4.24
N GLU A 177 -3.77 -8.94 3.32
CA GLU A 177 -4.80 -9.95 3.01
C GLU A 177 -4.19 -11.22 2.42
N TYR A 178 -3.20 -11.08 1.53
CA TYR A 178 -2.44 -12.22 1.01
C TYR A 178 -1.75 -13.00 2.12
N LEU A 179 -1.02 -12.31 3.01
CA LEU A 179 -0.30 -12.95 4.12
C LEU A 179 -1.26 -13.68 5.06
N LYS A 180 -2.39 -13.07 5.40
CA LYS A 180 -3.40 -13.71 6.26
C LYS A 180 -3.93 -15.02 5.67
N ARG A 181 -4.15 -15.07 4.35
CA ARG A 181 -4.68 -16.25 3.65
C ARG A 181 -3.64 -17.33 3.39
N THR A 182 -2.39 -16.94 3.07
CA THR A 182 -1.42 -17.87 2.46
C THR A 182 -0.16 -18.09 3.29
N LYS A 183 0.18 -17.13 4.18
CA LYS A 183 1.43 -17.15 4.97
C LYS A 183 1.17 -16.79 6.43
N PRO A 184 0.44 -17.64 7.19
CA PRO A 184 -0.02 -17.30 8.54
C PRO A 184 1.12 -16.94 9.51
N ASN A 185 2.29 -17.58 9.42
CA ASN A 185 3.44 -17.25 10.28
C ASN A 185 3.95 -15.83 10.03
N HIS A 186 4.04 -15.41 8.76
CA HIS A 186 4.42 -14.05 8.41
C HIS A 186 3.35 -13.05 8.89
N TYR A 187 2.08 -13.34 8.67
CA TYR A 187 0.97 -12.51 9.17
C TYR A 187 1.03 -12.33 10.70
N GLN A 188 1.23 -13.42 11.45
CA GLN A 188 1.32 -13.38 12.91
C GLN A 188 2.54 -12.58 13.40
N ALA A 189 3.67 -12.63 12.69
CA ALA A 189 4.83 -11.79 13.01
C ALA A 189 4.49 -10.29 12.91
N LEU A 190 3.71 -9.88 11.90
CA LEU A 190 3.26 -8.50 11.75
C LEU A 190 2.27 -8.08 12.86
N VAL A 191 1.39 -8.98 13.28
CA VAL A 191 0.48 -8.74 14.42
C VAL A 191 1.27 -8.55 15.71
N GLN A 192 2.24 -9.43 15.98
CA GLN A 192 3.10 -9.35 17.16
C GLN A 192 3.98 -8.09 17.17
N ALA A 193 4.44 -7.65 16.00
CA ALA A 193 5.20 -6.41 15.83
C ALA A 193 4.32 -5.14 15.93
N GLY A 194 3.00 -5.28 16.03
CA GLY A 194 2.09 -4.13 16.10
C GLY A 194 1.95 -3.38 14.77
N VAL A 195 2.24 -4.02 13.64
CA VAL A 195 2.07 -3.44 12.30
C VAL A 195 0.65 -3.61 11.81
N VAL A 196 0.01 -4.71 12.17
CA VAL A 196 -1.33 -5.10 11.73
C VAL A 196 -2.20 -5.45 12.92
N ARG A 197 -3.46 -5.00 12.90
CA ARG A 197 -4.48 -5.53 13.82
C ARG A 197 -4.96 -6.90 13.32
N ASP A 198 -5.16 -7.82 14.25
CA ASP A 198 -5.84 -9.08 13.93
C ASP A 198 -7.36 -8.88 14.04
N PHE A 199 -8.06 -8.90 12.91
CA PHE A 199 -9.51 -8.82 12.79
C PHE A 199 -10.01 -9.71 11.65
#